data_8dfc6fed58765e0158c2e9d29a627bd3
#
_entry.id   8dfc6fed58765e0158c2e9d29a627bd3
#
_cell.length_a   1.000
_cell.length_b   1.000
_cell.length_c   1.000
_cell.angle_alpha   90.00
_cell.angle_beta   90.00
_cell.angle_gamma   90.00
#
_symmetry.space_group_name_H-M   'P 1'
#
loop_
_entity.id
_entity.type
_entity.pdbx_description
1 polymer ?
#
loop_
_entity_poly.entity_id
_entity_poly.type
_entity_poly.pdbx_seq_one_letter_code
_entity_poly.pdbx_strand_id
1 'polypeptide(L)'
;MNNLYNKKAFFLYNSFDKKKNIKKNAMNTLYQSFSSHCKEFLSILISSLSRESVINIAFECGVIRRMNKFDPWLLITALMDCLSNQDHALCLSSIHEKYCTLAEKHGMTERKISWEVFHDHLSKKTIEDFIAEICLRCQQQLQKRTYSLCLDLVTALTDRIGISNILIQDGSIVNEKGQKGSSHKGIKENQKKIQATLSFLHMDMETYTITDANASERDYVPLDKCRGALLLADAGYVDKSIFASIIDEEGFFIFKGRTNCTYKILGAQKRLKNKNVEIEVAEGDKVNSEKFNGKHTYDLLVEVQDKTSGTSFRMRVIKYYCPERKPGEPAHVLFYTNIPSASLDAEQIAQLYRVRWQVELSFKIIKEFSGFIKVNTDRMHLRKALLKAAVIVYSTKQYIGKFLDSESEGRISHMKNGAYNGDTFREIIELCIHAGKANITNILTTGKRRIKESMESIVAMLYGKSKRLCKSKVSYINRIKGKDVSIILEIIKRKPLVSYLNDKLMLPNA
;
A
#
# COMPACT_ATOMS: atom_id res chain seq x y z
N MET A 1 -4.01 -15.13 69.35
CA MET A 1 -3.48 -14.39 68.17
C MET A 1 -3.41 -15.20 66.91
N ASN A 2 -3.47 -16.54 66.92
CA ASN A 2 -3.36 -17.36 65.68
C ASN A 2 -4.57 -17.40 64.77
N ASN A 3 -5.76 -16.94 65.20
CA ASN A 3 -7.00 -17.04 64.42
C ASN A 3 -7.23 -15.85 63.46
N LEU A 4 -6.52 -14.74 63.67
CA LEU A 4 -6.61 -13.55 62.80
C LEU A 4 -5.67 -13.62 61.57
N TYR A 5 -4.53 -14.32 61.72
CA TYR A 5 -3.59 -14.51 60.61
C TYR A 5 -4.12 -15.47 59.53
N ASN A 6 -4.79 -16.55 59.96
CA ASN A 6 -5.41 -17.52 59.02
C ASN A 6 -6.59 -16.94 58.25
N LYS A 7 -7.40 -16.05 58.83
CA LYS A 7 -8.48 -15.38 58.11
C LYS A 7 -7.98 -14.37 57.09
N LYS A 8 -6.91 -13.63 57.37
CA LYS A 8 -6.31 -12.69 56.39
C LYS A 8 -5.63 -13.44 55.21
N ALA A 9 -4.92 -14.54 55.50
CA ALA A 9 -4.31 -15.38 54.47
C ALA A 9 -5.37 -16.04 53.54
N PHE A 10 -6.49 -16.51 54.12
CA PHE A 10 -7.61 -17.10 53.36
C PHE A 10 -8.34 -16.04 52.52
N PHE A 11 -8.51 -14.80 53.00
CA PHE A 11 -9.09 -13.71 52.20
C PHE A 11 -8.16 -13.24 51.08
N LEU A 12 -6.85 -13.18 51.31
CA LEU A 12 -5.86 -12.86 50.26
C LEU A 12 -5.77 -13.96 49.21
N TYR A 13 -5.78 -15.22 49.60
CA TYR A 13 -5.78 -16.35 48.69
C TYR A 13 -7.04 -16.39 47.80
N ASN A 14 -8.21 -16.21 48.37
CA ASN A 14 -9.47 -16.12 47.63
C ASN A 14 -9.57 -14.88 46.71
N SER A 15 -8.93 -13.78 47.12
CA SER A 15 -8.87 -12.57 46.26
C SER A 15 -7.90 -12.76 45.08
N PHE A 16 -6.81 -13.50 45.28
CA PHE A 16 -5.86 -13.85 44.21
C PHE A 16 -6.46 -14.84 43.20
N ASP A 17 -7.17 -15.84 43.69
CA ASP A 17 -7.87 -16.82 42.80
C ASP A 17 -9.05 -16.17 42.05
N LYS A 18 -9.83 -15.30 42.70
CA LYS A 18 -10.84 -14.49 42.00
C LYS A 18 -10.23 -13.60 40.92
N LYS A 19 -9.10 -12.94 41.19
CA LYS A 19 -8.41 -12.13 40.18
C LYS A 19 -7.83 -12.97 39.06
N LYS A 20 -7.30 -14.18 39.32
CA LYS A 20 -6.86 -15.14 38.30
C LYS A 20 -8.01 -15.63 37.45
N ASN A 21 -9.13 -16.00 38.06
CA ASN A 21 -10.33 -16.45 37.34
C ASN A 21 -10.98 -15.35 36.52
N ILE A 22 -11.05 -14.12 37.03
CA ILE A 22 -11.54 -12.95 36.27
C ILE A 22 -10.62 -12.69 35.07
N LYS A 23 -9.30 -12.74 35.22
CA LYS A 23 -8.34 -12.61 34.11
C LYS A 23 -8.46 -13.74 33.10
N LYS A 24 -8.69 -14.98 33.55
CA LYS A 24 -8.86 -16.15 32.68
C LYS A 24 -10.17 -16.07 31.90
N ASN A 25 -11.26 -15.67 32.54
CA ASN A 25 -12.55 -15.48 31.88
C ASN A 25 -12.53 -14.29 30.89
N ALA A 26 -11.93 -13.16 31.25
CA ALA A 26 -11.73 -12.04 30.33
C ALA A 26 -10.85 -12.42 29.12
N MET A 27 -9.78 -13.20 29.34
CA MET A 27 -8.96 -13.74 28.24
C MET A 27 -9.73 -14.70 27.34
N ASN A 28 -10.58 -15.56 27.91
CA ASN A 28 -11.41 -16.47 27.12
C ASN A 28 -12.45 -15.71 26.28
N THR A 29 -13.09 -14.69 26.85
CA THR A 29 -14.04 -13.84 26.15
C THR A 29 -13.35 -13.10 24.99
N LEU A 30 -12.16 -12.52 25.22
CA LEU A 30 -11.36 -11.86 24.18
C LEU A 30 -10.96 -12.84 23.07
N TYR A 31 -10.57 -14.08 23.42
CA TYR A 31 -10.23 -15.10 22.44
C TYR A 31 -11.45 -15.53 21.62
N GLN A 32 -12.62 -15.69 22.22
CA GLN A 32 -13.85 -16.05 21.51
C GLN A 32 -14.30 -14.94 20.55
N SER A 33 -14.24 -13.68 20.97
CA SER A 33 -14.52 -12.54 20.11
C SER A 33 -13.55 -12.48 18.93
N PHE A 34 -12.24 -12.57 19.18
CA PHE A 34 -11.22 -12.63 18.14
C PHE A 34 -11.45 -13.81 17.18
N SER A 35 -11.76 -14.99 17.71
CA SER A 35 -12.04 -16.19 16.89
C SER A 35 -13.23 -15.98 15.96
N SER A 36 -14.28 -15.30 16.41
CA SER A 36 -15.45 -14.97 15.59
C SER A 36 -15.07 -14.02 14.45
N HIS A 37 -14.41 -12.91 14.75
CA HIS A 37 -13.94 -11.95 13.75
C HIS A 37 -12.95 -12.58 12.75
N CYS A 38 -12.08 -13.49 13.25
CA CYS A 38 -11.13 -14.19 12.41
C CYS A 38 -11.82 -15.16 11.44
N LYS A 39 -12.88 -15.86 11.87
CA LYS A 39 -13.65 -16.73 10.98
C LYS A 39 -14.33 -15.96 9.86
N GLU A 40 -14.94 -14.81 10.17
CA GLU A 40 -15.52 -13.92 9.17
C GLU A 40 -14.45 -13.41 8.19
N PHE A 41 -13.31 -12.95 8.71
CA PHE A 41 -12.18 -12.52 7.92
C PHE A 41 -11.68 -13.61 6.96
N LEU A 42 -11.49 -14.84 7.45
CA LEU A 42 -11.05 -15.97 6.64
C LEU A 42 -12.10 -16.39 5.61
N SER A 43 -13.40 -16.30 5.94
CA SER A 43 -14.50 -16.58 5.01
C SER A 43 -14.44 -15.66 3.78
N ILE A 44 -14.24 -14.37 3.99
CA ILE A 44 -14.11 -13.39 2.89
C ILE A 44 -12.90 -13.73 2.02
N LEU A 45 -11.76 -14.01 2.64
CA LEU A 45 -10.52 -14.33 1.92
C LEU A 45 -10.63 -15.64 1.13
N ILE A 46 -11.22 -16.68 1.72
CA ILE A 46 -11.42 -17.98 1.08
C ILE A 46 -12.41 -17.86 -0.10
N SER A 47 -13.48 -17.07 0.06
CA SER A 47 -14.49 -16.90 -1.00
C SER A 47 -13.93 -16.20 -2.22
N SER A 48 -13.02 -15.21 -2.04
CA SER A 48 -12.40 -14.47 -3.14
C SER A 48 -11.50 -15.34 -4.04
N LEU A 49 -11.01 -16.48 -3.52
CA LEU A 49 -10.11 -17.41 -4.22
C LEU A 49 -10.70 -18.83 -4.29
N SER A 50 -12.03 -18.96 -4.15
CA SER A 50 -12.68 -20.28 -4.21
C SER A 50 -12.46 -20.93 -5.59
N ARG A 51 -12.39 -22.27 -5.60
CA ARG A 51 -12.20 -23.01 -6.84
C ARG A 51 -13.28 -22.71 -7.88
N GLU A 52 -14.52 -22.60 -7.45
CA GLU A 52 -15.67 -22.26 -8.31
C GLU A 52 -15.49 -20.87 -8.94
N SER A 53 -15.19 -19.84 -8.14
CA SER A 53 -14.95 -18.48 -8.64
C SER A 53 -13.81 -18.44 -9.66
N VAL A 54 -12.69 -19.07 -9.34
CA VAL A 54 -11.50 -19.07 -10.22
C VAL A 54 -11.77 -19.81 -11.54
N ILE A 55 -12.50 -20.93 -11.50
CA ILE A 55 -12.87 -21.69 -12.71
C ILE A 55 -13.82 -20.86 -13.58
N ASN A 56 -14.82 -20.21 -13.00
CA ASN A 56 -15.76 -19.36 -13.75
C ASN A 56 -15.00 -18.21 -14.45
N ILE A 57 -14.10 -17.54 -13.78
CA ILE A 57 -13.24 -16.51 -14.39
C ILE A 57 -12.39 -17.08 -15.52
N ALA A 58 -11.87 -18.30 -15.38
CA ALA A 58 -11.08 -18.95 -16.43
C ALA A 58 -11.90 -19.27 -17.68
N PHE A 59 -13.19 -19.60 -17.53
CA PHE A 59 -14.12 -19.70 -18.66
C PHE A 59 -14.40 -18.35 -19.28
N GLU A 60 -14.71 -17.33 -18.49
CA GLU A 60 -14.98 -15.95 -18.95
C GLU A 60 -13.79 -15.37 -19.74
N CYS A 61 -12.57 -15.60 -19.29
CA CYS A 61 -11.34 -15.14 -19.96
C CYS A 61 -10.88 -16.07 -21.10
N GLY A 62 -11.55 -17.17 -21.36
CA GLY A 62 -11.21 -18.11 -22.44
C GLY A 62 -9.92 -18.92 -22.22
N VAL A 63 -9.43 -19.01 -20.97
CA VAL A 63 -8.30 -19.86 -20.59
C VAL A 63 -8.64 -21.34 -20.76
N ILE A 64 -9.86 -21.69 -20.45
CA ILE A 64 -10.44 -23.02 -20.69
C ILE A 64 -11.81 -22.88 -21.38
N ARG A 65 -12.11 -23.81 -22.28
CA ARG A 65 -13.44 -23.92 -22.94
C ARG A 65 -14.29 -25.07 -22.35
N ARG A 66 -13.65 -25.97 -21.68
CA ARG A 66 -14.24 -27.13 -20.98
C ARG A 66 -13.28 -27.55 -19.87
N MET A 67 -13.80 -28.21 -18.85
CA MET A 67 -12.96 -28.85 -17.85
C MET A 67 -12.16 -29.98 -18.48
N ASN A 68 -10.84 -29.83 -18.48
CA ASN A 68 -9.87 -30.80 -18.97
C ASN A 68 -8.83 -31.11 -17.88
N LYS A 69 -7.67 -31.65 -18.23
CA LYS A 69 -6.60 -31.92 -17.27
C LYS A 69 -6.01 -30.66 -16.62
N PHE A 70 -5.95 -29.54 -17.37
CA PHE A 70 -5.46 -28.26 -16.83
C PHE A 70 -6.51 -27.67 -15.88
N ASP A 71 -6.11 -27.40 -14.64
CA ASP A 71 -6.95 -26.79 -13.62
C ASP A 71 -6.45 -25.37 -13.30
N PRO A 72 -7.19 -24.32 -13.70
CA PRO A 72 -6.79 -22.92 -13.48
C PRO A 72 -6.64 -22.57 -11.99
N TRP A 73 -7.43 -23.22 -11.12
CA TRP A 73 -7.34 -22.96 -9.69
C TRP A 73 -6.05 -23.53 -9.06
N LEU A 74 -5.60 -24.70 -9.50
CA LEU A 74 -4.28 -25.22 -9.14
C LEU A 74 -3.17 -24.32 -9.60
N LEU A 75 -3.29 -23.70 -10.81
CA LEU A 75 -2.31 -22.72 -11.30
C LEU A 75 -2.23 -21.50 -10.37
N ILE A 76 -3.37 -20.86 -10.05
CA ILE A 76 -3.39 -19.69 -9.16
C ILE A 76 -2.81 -20.04 -7.80
N THR A 77 -3.18 -21.18 -7.25
CA THR A 77 -2.70 -21.63 -5.94
C THR A 77 -1.20 -21.90 -5.95
N ALA A 78 -0.67 -22.56 -7.01
CA ALA A 78 0.75 -22.78 -7.17
C ALA A 78 1.53 -21.47 -7.31
N LEU A 79 1.02 -20.52 -8.11
CA LEU A 79 1.61 -19.18 -8.25
C LEU A 79 1.67 -18.44 -6.90
N MET A 80 0.59 -18.42 -6.15
CA MET A 80 0.53 -17.74 -4.87
C MET A 80 1.47 -18.37 -3.84
N ASP A 81 1.55 -19.69 -3.76
CA ASP A 81 2.45 -20.39 -2.86
C ASP A 81 3.93 -20.11 -3.23
N CYS A 82 4.27 -20.24 -4.51
CA CYS A 82 5.63 -19.96 -4.99
C CYS A 82 6.04 -18.50 -4.77
N LEU A 83 5.16 -17.53 -5.03
CA LEU A 83 5.43 -16.11 -4.84
C LEU A 83 5.53 -15.71 -3.37
N SER A 84 4.86 -16.42 -2.47
CA SER A 84 4.93 -16.16 -1.03
C SER A 84 6.23 -16.69 -0.39
N ASN A 85 6.89 -17.64 -1.02
CA ASN A 85 8.09 -18.28 -0.49
C ASN A 85 9.35 -17.45 -0.82
N GLN A 86 10.11 -17.08 0.22
CA GLN A 86 11.26 -16.18 0.09
C GLN A 86 12.57 -16.89 -0.29
N ASP A 87 12.62 -18.22 -0.15
CA ASP A 87 13.89 -18.94 -0.10
C ASP A 87 14.42 -19.43 -1.45
N HIS A 88 13.62 -19.42 -2.52
CA HIS A 88 14.02 -19.99 -3.81
C HIS A 88 13.83 -19.05 -4.99
N ALA A 89 14.74 -19.11 -5.96
CA ALA A 89 14.56 -18.48 -7.26
C ALA A 89 13.33 -19.07 -7.95
N LEU A 90 12.38 -18.22 -8.32
CA LEU A 90 11.16 -18.65 -8.98
C LEU A 90 11.44 -18.83 -10.49
N CYS A 91 11.29 -20.05 -10.98
CA CYS A 91 11.27 -20.34 -12.40
C CYS A 91 9.92 -21.00 -12.77
N LEU A 92 9.60 -21.00 -14.05
CA LEU A 92 8.34 -21.60 -14.51
C LEU A 92 8.26 -23.10 -14.21
N SER A 93 9.40 -23.80 -14.22
CA SER A 93 9.47 -25.21 -13.81
C SER A 93 9.12 -25.43 -12.34
N SER A 94 9.55 -24.54 -11.44
CA SER A 94 9.16 -24.61 -10.02
C SER A 94 7.65 -24.43 -9.82
N ILE A 95 7.02 -23.55 -10.63
CA ILE A 95 5.55 -23.37 -10.59
C ILE A 95 4.85 -24.63 -11.09
N HIS A 96 5.35 -25.27 -12.15
CA HIS A 96 4.82 -26.55 -12.66
C HIS A 96 4.95 -27.68 -11.65
N GLU A 97 6.12 -27.84 -11.05
CA GLU A 97 6.36 -28.82 -9.99
C GLU A 97 5.40 -28.62 -8.83
N LYS A 98 5.23 -27.37 -8.39
CA LYS A 98 4.27 -27.03 -7.34
C LYS A 98 2.83 -27.33 -7.74
N TYR A 99 2.45 -27.02 -8.99
CA TYR A 99 1.13 -27.37 -9.54
C TYR A 99 0.87 -28.87 -9.44
N CYS A 100 1.83 -29.71 -9.87
CA CYS A 100 1.72 -31.17 -9.82
C CYS A 100 1.67 -31.68 -8.37
N THR A 101 2.53 -31.17 -7.49
CA THR A 101 2.56 -31.53 -6.06
C THR A 101 1.22 -31.20 -5.36
N LEU A 102 0.63 -30.04 -5.69
CA LEU A 102 -0.68 -29.65 -5.15
C LEU A 102 -1.79 -30.56 -5.68
N ALA A 103 -1.74 -30.95 -6.96
CA ALA A 103 -2.69 -31.91 -7.52
C ALA A 103 -2.64 -33.27 -6.78
N GLU A 104 -1.44 -33.79 -6.50
CA GLU A 104 -1.25 -35.02 -5.71
C GLU A 104 -1.75 -34.86 -4.27
N LYS A 105 -1.28 -33.83 -3.56
CA LYS A 105 -1.61 -33.58 -2.15
C LYS A 105 -3.12 -33.52 -1.92
N HIS A 106 -3.86 -33.05 -2.93
CA HIS A 106 -5.32 -32.89 -2.84
C HIS A 106 -6.12 -34.00 -3.51
N GLY A 107 -5.47 -35.10 -3.92
CA GLY A 107 -6.09 -36.25 -4.56
C GLY A 107 -6.74 -35.90 -5.90
N MET A 108 -6.12 -34.98 -6.64
CA MET A 108 -6.50 -34.53 -7.99
C MET A 108 -5.43 -34.97 -9.00
N THR A 109 -4.94 -36.20 -8.86
CA THR A 109 -3.81 -36.73 -9.66
C THR A 109 -4.13 -36.74 -11.15
N GLU A 110 -5.41 -36.85 -11.53
CA GLU A 110 -5.89 -36.72 -12.89
C GLU A 110 -5.68 -35.33 -13.52
N ARG A 111 -5.41 -34.30 -12.67
CA ARG A 111 -5.11 -32.93 -13.08
C ARG A 111 -3.61 -32.67 -13.29
N LYS A 112 -2.75 -33.62 -13.01
CA LYS A 112 -1.33 -33.52 -13.35
C LYS A 112 -1.20 -33.44 -14.89
N ILE A 113 -0.36 -32.52 -15.34
CA ILE A 113 -0.08 -32.30 -16.75
C ILE A 113 1.42 -32.29 -16.99
N SER A 114 1.85 -32.58 -18.22
CA SER A 114 3.25 -32.48 -18.59
C SER A 114 3.72 -31.03 -18.63
N TRP A 115 5.03 -30.84 -18.60
CA TRP A 115 5.63 -29.50 -18.71
C TRP A 115 5.22 -28.78 -19.99
N GLU A 116 5.18 -29.49 -21.12
CA GLU A 116 4.84 -28.92 -22.43
C GLU A 116 3.41 -28.36 -22.42
N VAL A 117 2.45 -29.11 -21.91
CA VAL A 117 1.04 -28.69 -21.78
C VAL A 117 0.92 -27.50 -20.82
N PHE A 118 1.62 -27.54 -19.70
CA PHE A 118 1.63 -26.42 -18.75
C PHE A 118 2.21 -25.15 -19.37
N HIS A 119 3.36 -25.28 -20.05
CA HIS A 119 4.03 -24.19 -20.71
C HIS A 119 3.19 -23.60 -21.87
N ASP A 120 2.49 -24.46 -22.63
CA ASP A 120 1.57 -24.01 -23.70
C ASP A 120 0.43 -23.15 -23.13
N HIS A 121 -0.18 -23.59 -22.01
CA HIS A 121 -1.21 -22.78 -21.35
C HIS A 121 -0.66 -21.42 -20.88
N LEU A 122 0.49 -21.38 -20.25
CA LEU A 122 1.11 -20.13 -19.78
C LEU A 122 1.57 -19.22 -20.93
N SER A 123 1.74 -19.78 -22.12
CA SER A 123 2.15 -19.03 -23.32
C SER A 123 1.02 -18.23 -23.95
N LYS A 124 -0.23 -18.52 -23.60
CA LYS A 124 -1.40 -17.84 -24.14
C LYS A 124 -1.60 -16.48 -23.51
N LYS A 125 -1.94 -15.47 -24.32
CA LYS A 125 -2.22 -14.12 -23.81
C LYS A 125 -3.38 -14.09 -22.82
N THR A 126 -4.33 -14.99 -22.98
CA THR A 126 -5.50 -15.13 -22.08
C THR A 126 -5.14 -15.36 -20.60
N ILE A 127 -3.92 -15.85 -20.31
CA ILE A 127 -3.41 -15.97 -18.93
C ILE A 127 -3.23 -14.61 -18.28
N GLU A 128 -2.78 -13.59 -19.02
CA GLU A 128 -2.67 -12.23 -18.48
C GLU A 128 -4.03 -11.69 -18.06
N ASP A 129 -5.04 -11.83 -18.93
CA ASP A 129 -6.39 -11.33 -18.67
C ASP A 129 -7.04 -12.07 -17.51
N PHE A 130 -6.87 -13.39 -17.46
CA PHE A 130 -7.35 -14.24 -16.37
C PHE A 130 -6.79 -13.84 -14.99
N ILE A 131 -5.46 -13.71 -14.89
CA ILE A 131 -4.82 -13.33 -13.62
C ILE A 131 -5.18 -11.88 -13.27
N ALA A 132 -5.36 -11.00 -14.27
CA ALA A 132 -5.83 -9.64 -14.06
C ALA A 132 -7.22 -9.59 -13.44
N GLU A 133 -8.16 -10.38 -13.96
CA GLU A 133 -9.53 -10.41 -13.46
C GLU A 133 -9.60 -11.00 -12.04
N ILE A 134 -8.84 -12.06 -11.75
CA ILE A 134 -8.72 -12.57 -10.38
C ILE A 134 -8.16 -11.49 -9.45
N CYS A 135 -7.11 -10.78 -9.88
CA CYS A 135 -6.51 -9.71 -9.09
C CYS A 135 -7.54 -8.62 -8.77
N LEU A 136 -8.27 -8.16 -9.78
CA LEU A 136 -9.31 -7.13 -9.63
C LEU A 136 -10.38 -7.57 -8.63
N ARG A 137 -10.96 -8.76 -8.79
CA ARG A 137 -12.01 -9.27 -7.88
C ARG A 137 -11.48 -9.48 -6.45
N CYS A 138 -10.25 -9.99 -6.32
CA CYS A 138 -9.60 -10.09 -5.01
C CYS A 138 -9.43 -8.72 -4.36
N GLN A 139 -8.88 -7.74 -5.07
CA GLN A 139 -8.67 -6.39 -4.52
C GLN A 139 -9.99 -5.74 -4.08
N GLN A 140 -11.05 -5.82 -4.88
CA GLN A 140 -12.38 -5.30 -4.53
C GLN A 140 -12.92 -5.88 -3.22
N GLN A 141 -12.64 -7.15 -2.92
CA GLN A 141 -13.01 -7.79 -1.66
C GLN A 141 -12.10 -7.35 -0.50
N LEU A 142 -10.79 -7.28 -0.75
CA LEU A 142 -9.78 -7.04 0.27
C LEU A 142 -9.64 -5.56 0.66
N GLN A 143 -10.10 -4.62 -0.19
CA GLN A 143 -10.10 -3.18 0.09
C GLN A 143 -11.18 -2.74 1.09
N LYS A 144 -12.11 -3.61 1.47
CA LYS A 144 -13.18 -3.30 2.45
C LYS A 144 -12.65 -2.96 3.85
N ARG A 145 -11.39 -3.25 4.15
CA ARG A 145 -10.72 -2.88 5.42
C ARG A 145 -9.60 -1.89 5.17
N THR A 146 -9.34 -1.04 6.16
CA THR A 146 -8.26 -0.05 6.15
C THR A 146 -7.43 -0.17 7.42
N TYR A 147 -6.22 0.37 7.42
CA TYR A 147 -5.45 0.58 8.66
C TYR A 147 -6.02 1.79 9.42
N SER A 148 -6.10 1.68 10.74
CA SER A 148 -6.65 2.74 11.58
C SER A 148 -5.95 4.09 11.38
N LEU A 149 -4.61 4.10 11.36
CA LEU A 149 -3.84 5.34 11.14
C LEU A 149 -4.02 5.93 9.73
N CYS A 150 -4.25 5.09 8.71
CA CYS A 150 -4.51 5.58 7.36
C CYS A 150 -5.89 6.24 7.29
N LEU A 151 -6.88 5.59 7.90
CA LEU A 151 -8.23 6.12 8.00
C LEU A 151 -8.25 7.45 8.77
N ASP A 152 -7.61 7.51 9.95
CA ASP A 152 -7.54 8.71 10.78
C ASP A 152 -6.91 9.90 10.05
N LEU A 153 -5.83 9.67 9.29
CA LEU A 153 -5.17 10.73 8.52
C LEU A 153 -6.06 11.21 7.37
N VAL A 154 -6.67 10.29 6.62
CA VAL A 154 -7.59 10.65 5.52
C VAL A 154 -8.81 11.38 6.08
N THR A 155 -9.42 10.91 7.16
CA THR A 155 -10.56 11.59 7.82
C THR A 155 -10.19 13.03 8.23
N ALA A 156 -9.02 13.24 8.84
CA ALA A 156 -8.57 14.58 9.21
C ALA A 156 -8.39 15.50 8.00
N LEU A 157 -8.04 14.97 6.83
CA LEU A 157 -7.93 15.73 5.57
C LEU A 157 -9.30 15.93 4.93
N THR A 158 -10.20 14.95 5.01
CA THR A 158 -11.60 15.06 4.53
C THR A 158 -12.31 16.20 5.26
N ASP A 159 -12.23 16.19 6.59
CA ASP A 159 -12.87 17.22 7.42
C ASP A 159 -12.35 18.64 7.14
N ARG A 160 -11.12 18.75 6.70
CA ARG A 160 -10.43 20.04 6.50
C ARG A 160 -10.54 20.60 5.09
N ILE A 161 -10.42 19.77 4.07
CA ILE A 161 -10.31 20.15 2.66
C ILE A 161 -11.04 19.21 1.69
N GLY A 162 -11.81 18.26 2.18
CA GLY A 162 -12.60 17.36 1.34
C GLY A 162 -11.79 16.24 0.65
N ILE A 163 -10.54 15.97 1.05
CA ILE A 163 -9.72 14.87 0.48
C ILE A 163 -10.25 13.52 0.96
N SER A 164 -10.67 12.68 0.02
CA SER A 164 -11.22 11.34 0.29
C SER A 164 -10.17 10.22 0.27
N ASN A 165 -9.01 10.43 -0.37
CA ASN A 165 -7.90 9.47 -0.43
C ASN A 165 -6.59 10.21 -0.71
N ILE A 166 -5.47 9.56 -0.38
CA ILE A 166 -4.13 9.98 -0.81
C ILE A 166 -3.63 8.94 -1.82
N LEU A 167 -3.35 9.39 -3.02
CA LEU A 167 -2.73 8.60 -4.09
C LEU A 167 -1.23 8.90 -4.12
N ILE A 168 -0.41 7.85 -4.20
CA ILE A 168 1.04 8.00 -4.22
C ILE A 168 1.58 7.39 -5.49
N GLN A 169 2.06 8.22 -6.40
CA GLN A 169 2.61 7.82 -7.68
C GLN A 169 4.12 7.67 -7.60
N ASP A 170 4.62 6.54 -8.09
CA ASP A 170 6.06 6.31 -8.21
C ASP A 170 6.38 5.21 -9.25
N GLY A 171 7.62 5.20 -9.72
CA GLY A 171 8.18 4.17 -10.59
C GLY A 171 9.29 3.38 -9.91
N SER A 172 9.37 2.09 -10.15
CA SER A 172 10.41 1.26 -9.56
C SER A 172 11.05 0.32 -10.58
N ILE A 173 12.38 0.46 -10.77
CA ILE A 173 13.14 -0.35 -11.72
C ILE A 173 13.20 -1.81 -11.26
N VAL A 174 13.04 -2.72 -12.21
CA VAL A 174 13.23 -4.16 -12.05
C VAL A 174 14.34 -4.59 -13.01
N ASN A 175 15.40 -5.16 -12.45
CA ASN A 175 16.52 -5.66 -13.23
C ASN A 175 16.17 -7.03 -13.85
N GLU A 176 16.41 -7.19 -15.13
CA GLU A 176 16.37 -8.49 -15.78
C GLU A 176 17.69 -9.23 -15.55
N LYS A 177 17.61 -10.48 -15.08
CA LYS A 177 18.79 -11.33 -14.97
C LYS A 177 19.17 -11.87 -16.36
N GLY A 178 20.42 -11.71 -16.75
CA GLY A 178 21.04 -12.51 -17.81
C GLY A 178 21.38 -11.84 -19.13
N GLN A 179 21.05 -10.59 -19.39
CA GLN A 179 21.48 -9.92 -20.61
C GLN A 179 22.38 -8.71 -20.31
N LYS A 180 23.55 -8.66 -20.98
CA LYS A 180 24.43 -7.48 -20.97
C LYS A 180 23.93 -6.53 -22.07
N GLY A 181 23.18 -5.50 -21.70
CA GLY A 181 22.75 -4.46 -22.63
C GLY A 181 23.64 -3.22 -22.60
N SER A 182 23.61 -2.42 -23.64
CA SER A 182 24.30 -1.13 -23.71
C SER A 182 23.64 -0.10 -22.79
N SER A 183 24.43 0.65 -22.04
CA SER A 183 23.95 1.65 -21.11
C SER A 183 23.70 2.99 -21.78
N HIS A 184 22.48 3.53 -21.72
CA HIS A 184 22.21 4.94 -22.01
C HIS A 184 21.84 5.65 -20.71
N LYS A 185 22.64 6.64 -20.28
CA LYS A 185 22.41 7.43 -19.06
C LYS A 185 22.11 6.63 -17.79
N GLY A 186 22.83 5.51 -17.56
CA GLY A 186 22.66 4.69 -16.36
C GLY A 186 21.52 3.67 -16.40
N ILE A 187 20.76 3.62 -17.48
CA ILE A 187 19.70 2.62 -17.71
C ILE A 187 20.26 1.55 -18.66
N LYS A 188 20.19 0.28 -18.24
CA LYS A 188 20.55 -0.85 -19.11
C LYS A 188 19.38 -1.20 -20.01
N GLU A 189 19.59 -1.53 -21.28
CA GLU A 189 18.53 -1.82 -22.28
C GLU A 189 17.50 -2.84 -21.82
N ASN A 190 17.89 -3.73 -20.92
CA ASN A 190 17.04 -4.82 -20.42
C ASN A 190 16.37 -4.51 -19.07
N GLN A 191 16.32 -3.27 -18.66
CA GLN A 191 15.62 -2.88 -17.44
C GLN A 191 14.16 -2.56 -17.77
N LYS A 192 13.26 -3.06 -16.94
CA LYS A 192 11.84 -2.70 -16.95
C LYS A 192 11.52 -1.85 -15.73
N LYS A 193 10.44 -1.12 -15.82
CA LYS A 193 9.95 -0.30 -14.72
C LYS A 193 8.52 -0.71 -14.36
N ILE A 194 8.26 -0.87 -13.07
CA ILE A 194 6.88 -0.92 -12.56
C ILE A 194 6.47 0.53 -12.35
N GLN A 195 5.45 0.97 -13.09
CA GLN A 195 4.73 2.21 -12.84
C GLN A 195 3.54 1.87 -11.95
N ALA A 196 3.40 2.52 -10.80
CA ALA A 196 2.30 2.21 -9.90
C ALA A 196 1.82 3.42 -9.11
N THR A 197 0.53 3.43 -8.83
CA THR A 197 -0.11 4.32 -7.88
C THR A 197 -0.59 3.51 -6.69
N LEU A 198 -0.17 3.88 -5.48
CA LEU A 198 -0.64 3.31 -4.24
C LEU A 198 -1.82 4.14 -3.70
N SER A 199 -2.93 3.50 -3.39
CA SER A 199 -3.96 4.08 -2.53
C SER A 199 -3.50 4.00 -1.08
N PHE A 200 -3.26 5.14 -0.44
CA PHE A 200 -2.83 5.18 0.95
C PHE A 200 -3.96 4.73 1.91
N LEU A 201 -5.20 5.09 1.61
CA LEU A 201 -6.35 4.65 2.43
C LEU A 201 -6.43 3.13 2.50
N HIS A 202 -6.26 2.48 1.35
CA HIS A 202 -6.35 1.02 1.26
C HIS A 202 -5.00 0.32 1.44
N MET A 203 -3.87 1.05 1.40
CA MET A 203 -2.51 0.47 1.35
C MET A 203 -2.41 -0.65 0.31
N ASP A 204 -2.99 -0.40 -0.86
CA ASP A 204 -3.04 -1.33 -1.98
C ASP A 204 -2.78 -0.60 -3.31
N MET A 205 -2.41 -1.35 -4.35
CA MET A 205 -2.12 -0.78 -5.67
C MET A 205 -3.43 -0.41 -6.38
N GLU A 206 -3.62 0.88 -6.62
CA GLU A 206 -4.75 1.41 -7.37
C GLU A 206 -4.57 1.19 -8.87
N THR A 207 -3.40 1.55 -9.38
CA THR A 207 -2.98 1.27 -10.76
C THR A 207 -1.55 0.74 -10.76
N TYR A 208 -1.23 -0.18 -11.67
CA TYR A 208 0.12 -0.69 -11.86
C TYR A 208 0.30 -1.33 -13.23
N THR A 209 1.47 -1.12 -13.81
CA THR A 209 1.86 -1.74 -15.09
C THR A 209 3.37 -1.90 -15.18
N ILE A 210 3.82 -2.75 -16.10
CA ILE A 210 5.24 -2.89 -16.45
C ILE A 210 5.47 -2.16 -17.77
N THR A 211 6.47 -1.30 -17.77
CA THR A 211 6.90 -0.54 -18.94
C THR A 211 8.39 -0.76 -19.19
N ASP A 212 8.88 -0.25 -20.32
CA ASP A 212 10.31 -0.09 -20.52
C ASP A 212 10.87 0.91 -19.51
N ALA A 213 12.13 0.72 -19.10
CA ALA A 213 12.73 1.55 -18.05
C ALA A 213 12.88 3.03 -18.46
N ASN A 214 12.95 3.30 -19.76
CA ASN A 214 13.01 4.65 -20.34
C ASN A 214 11.63 5.27 -20.63
N ALA A 215 10.53 4.55 -20.39
CA ALA A 215 9.18 5.11 -20.56
C ALA A 215 8.98 6.31 -19.63
N SER A 216 8.32 7.35 -20.14
CA SER A 216 7.98 8.54 -19.37
C SER A 216 7.05 8.17 -18.19
N GLU A 217 7.44 8.54 -16.98
CA GLU A 217 6.63 8.28 -15.79
C GLU A 217 5.35 9.12 -15.78
N ARG A 218 5.35 10.26 -16.47
CA ARG A 218 4.23 11.19 -16.53
C ARG A 218 3.02 10.64 -17.25
N ASP A 219 3.23 9.74 -18.22
CA ASP A 219 2.17 9.13 -19.04
C ASP A 219 1.32 8.13 -18.24
N TYR A 220 1.76 7.81 -17.01
CA TYR A 220 1.10 6.83 -16.13
C TYR A 220 0.50 7.48 -14.88
N VAL A 221 0.36 8.80 -14.86
CA VAL A 221 -0.36 9.50 -13.78
C VAL A 221 -1.86 9.19 -13.92
N PRO A 222 -2.53 8.68 -12.87
CA PRO A 222 -3.94 8.27 -12.94
C PRO A 222 -4.86 9.48 -12.78
N LEU A 223 -4.95 10.33 -13.79
CA LEU A 223 -5.75 11.56 -13.74
C LEU A 223 -7.23 11.26 -13.47
N ASP A 224 -7.76 10.17 -14.02
CA ASP A 224 -9.14 9.70 -13.81
C ASP A 224 -9.45 9.32 -12.34
N LYS A 225 -8.44 9.16 -11.50
CA LYS A 225 -8.57 8.84 -10.06
C LYS A 225 -8.31 10.05 -9.16
N CYS A 226 -8.00 11.21 -9.73
CA CYS A 226 -7.60 12.39 -8.94
C CYS A 226 -8.79 13.14 -8.32
N ARG A 227 -10.03 12.95 -8.79
CA ARG A 227 -11.20 13.64 -8.26
C ARG A 227 -11.37 13.45 -6.75
N GLY A 228 -11.32 14.56 -6.00
CA GLY A 228 -11.38 14.56 -4.53
C GLY A 228 -10.22 13.81 -3.84
N ALA A 229 -9.14 13.48 -4.55
CA ALA A 229 -7.97 12.82 -3.98
C ALA A 229 -6.75 13.75 -3.96
N LEU A 230 -5.79 13.44 -3.09
CA LEU A 230 -4.50 14.08 -3.02
C LEU A 230 -3.45 13.22 -3.73
N LEU A 231 -2.87 13.69 -4.82
CA LEU A 231 -1.76 13.01 -5.49
C LEU A 231 -0.41 13.46 -4.93
N LEU A 232 0.40 12.51 -4.46
CA LEU A 232 1.79 12.71 -4.05
C LEU A 232 2.74 12.10 -5.08
N ALA A 233 3.68 12.89 -5.62
CA ALA A 233 4.68 12.40 -6.56
C ALA A 233 6.03 13.10 -6.38
N ASP A 234 7.09 12.52 -6.94
CA ASP A 234 8.43 13.10 -6.88
C ASP A 234 8.66 14.16 -7.98
N ALA A 235 9.87 14.70 -8.06
CA ALA A 235 10.23 15.74 -9.03
C ALA A 235 10.26 15.26 -10.49
N GLY A 236 10.27 13.94 -10.73
CA GLY A 236 10.19 13.35 -12.08
C GLY A 236 8.86 13.63 -12.77
N TYR A 237 7.80 13.71 -11.98
CA TYR A 237 6.42 13.92 -12.44
C TYR A 237 6.05 15.39 -12.65
N VAL A 238 6.92 16.33 -12.32
CA VAL A 238 6.63 17.76 -12.44
C VAL A 238 6.39 18.13 -13.90
N ASP A 239 5.14 18.46 -14.21
CA ASP A 239 4.67 18.95 -15.50
C ASP A 239 3.46 19.87 -15.30
N LYS A 240 3.41 20.98 -16.07
CA LYS A 240 2.34 21.98 -15.95
C LYS A 240 0.99 21.43 -16.42
N SER A 241 0.99 20.61 -17.47
CA SER A 241 -0.22 19.99 -17.99
C SER A 241 -0.83 19.01 -16.99
N ILE A 242 0.01 18.24 -16.27
CA ILE A 242 -0.45 17.34 -15.19
C ILE A 242 -1.09 18.14 -14.06
N PHE A 243 -0.49 19.27 -13.64
CA PHE A 243 -1.08 20.12 -12.61
C PHE A 243 -2.43 20.70 -13.03
N ALA A 244 -2.53 21.22 -14.28
CA ALA A 244 -3.78 21.70 -14.82
C ALA A 244 -4.84 20.60 -14.85
N SER A 245 -4.52 19.42 -15.36
CA SER A 245 -5.44 18.27 -15.41
C SER A 245 -5.91 17.81 -14.03
N ILE A 246 -5.02 17.82 -13.01
CA ILE A 246 -5.43 17.46 -11.64
C ILE A 246 -6.41 18.51 -11.08
N ILE A 247 -6.17 19.81 -11.36
CA ILE A 247 -7.06 20.90 -10.95
C ILE A 247 -8.41 20.78 -11.67
N ASP A 248 -8.41 20.52 -12.97
CA ASP A 248 -9.63 20.34 -13.77
C ASP A 248 -10.47 19.14 -13.29
N GLU A 249 -9.81 18.09 -12.77
CA GLU A 249 -10.46 16.94 -12.13
C GLU A 249 -10.85 17.21 -10.66
N GLU A 250 -10.78 18.45 -10.19
CA GLU A 250 -11.08 18.78 -8.78
C GLU A 250 -10.21 18.01 -7.77
N GLY A 251 -8.97 17.68 -8.17
CA GLY A 251 -7.99 16.98 -7.35
C GLY A 251 -7.02 17.91 -6.66
N PHE A 252 -6.28 17.34 -5.72
CA PHE A 252 -5.21 18.01 -5.00
C PHE A 252 -3.87 17.36 -5.30
N PHE A 253 -2.79 18.12 -5.19
CA PHE A 253 -1.45 17.58 -5.36
C PHE A 253 -0.43 18.16 -4.38
N ILE A 254 0.59 17.36 -4.05
CA ILE A 254 1.85 17.80 -3.46
C ILE A 254 2.97 17.08 -4.21
N PHE A 255 3.72 17.81 -5.03
CA PHE A 255 4.87 17.28 -5.75
C PHE A 255 6.16 17.88 -5.22
N LYS A 256 7.21 17.05 -5.15
CA LYS A 256 8.55 17.60 -4.91
C LYS A 256 8.93 18.50 -6.09
N GLY A 257 9.29 19.74 -5.79
CA GLY A 257 9.61 20.74 -6.80
C GLY A 257 11.02 20.58 -7.37
N ARG A 258 11.23 21.16 -8.55
CA ARG A 258 12.55 21.33 -9.18
C ARG A 258 13.11 22.71 -8.84
N THR A 259 14.41 22.82 -8.70
CA THR A 259 15.08 24.07 -8.33
C THR A 259 14.99 25.18 -9.41
N ASN A 260 14.80 24.80 -10.67
CA ASN A 260 14.79 25.73 -11.82
C ASN A 260 13.36 26.13 -12.20
N CYS A 261 12.61 26.73 -11.29
CA CYS A 261 11.27 27.24 -11.60
C CYS A 261 11.29 28.74 -11.81
N THR A 262 10.64 29.20 -12.91
CA THR A 262 10.53 30.60 -13.33
C THR A 262 9.06 31.02 -13.34
N TYR A 263 8.36 30.85 -12.21
CA TYR A 263 6.96 31.22 -12.06
C TYR A 263 6.87 32.69 -11.62
N LYS A 264 5.83 33.39 -12.06
CA LYS A 264 5.48 34.72 -11.59
C LYS A 264 4.94 34.62 -10.17
N ILE A 265 5.57 35.34 -9.23
CA ILE A 265 5.16 35.36 -7.83
C ILE A 265 4.05 36.42 -7.68
N LEU A 266 2.94 35.99 -7.07
CA LEU A 266 1.78 36.87 -6.78
C LEU A 266 1.75 37.31 -5.32
N GLY A 267 2.37 36.56 -4.42
CA GLY A 267 2.43 36.83 -3.00
C GLY A 267 3.46 35.95 -2.32
N ALA A 268 4.01 36.37 -1.21
CA ALA A 268 5.03 35.66 -0.47
C ALA A 268 4.87 35.86 1.03
N GLN A 269 5.14 34.80 1.78
CA GLN A 269 5.27 34.84 3.24
C GLN A 269 6.42 33.95 3.70
N LYS A 270 7.00 34.28 4.86
CA LYS A 270 7.98 33.45 5.56
C LYS A 270 7.50 33.02 6.92
N ARG A 271 7.88 31.83 7.34
CA ARG A 271 7.58 31.32 8.67
C ARG A 271 8.63 31.77 9.67
N LEU A 272 8.19 32.43 10.75
CA LEU A 272 9.01 32.80 11.91
C LEU A 272 8.45 32.11 13.14
N LYS A 273 9.08 31.05 13.60
CA LYS A 273 8.61 30.23 14.74
C LYS A 273 7.12 29.85 14.60
N ASN A 274 6.24 30.54 15.30
CA ASN A 274 4.81 30.24 15.40
C ASN A 274 3.90 31.21 14.62
N LYS A 275 4.44 31.99 13.71
CA LYS A 275 3.67 32.91 12.86
C LYS A 275 4.24 32.98 11.45
N ASN A 276 3.40 33.30 10.49
CA ASN A 276 3.82 33.73 9.18
C ASN A 276 4.01 35.27 9.19
N VAL A 277 4.88 35.75 8.34
CA VAL A 277 5.10 37.19 8.08
C VAL A 277 5.08 37.37 6.57
N GLU A 278 4.29 38.30 6.13
CA GLU A 278 4.24 38.71 4.72
C GLU A 278 5.58 39.23 4.25
N ILE A 279 5.88 38.99 2.98
CA ILE A 279 7.06 39.54 2.28
C ILE A 279 6.54 40.29 1.07
N GLU A 280 6.91 41.55 0.97
CA GLU A 280 6.63 42.33 -0.21
C GLU A 280 7.27 41.69 -1.45
N VAL A 281 6.51 41.57 -2.53
CA VAL A 281 6.94 40.95 -3.79
C VAL A 281 7.09 42.07 -4.82
N ALA A 282 8.29 42.21 -5.38
CA ALA A 282 8.56 43.14 -6.47
C ALA A 282 8.30 42.46 -7.84
N GLU A 283 8.00 43.26 -8.84
CA GLU A 283 7.91 42.79 -10.21
C GLU A 283 9.28 42.23 -10.67
N GLY A 284 9.25 40.99 -11.19
CA GLY A 284 10.48 40.29 -11.61
C GLY A 284 11.11 39.37 -10.53
N ASP A 285 10.60 39.37 -9.29
CA ASP A 285 11.04 38.42 -8.26
C ASP A 285 10.81 36.96 -8.74
N LYS A 286 11.84 36.13 -8.57
CA LYS A 286 11.82 34.73 -8.93
C LYS A 286 11.93 33.87 -7.67
N VAL A 287 11.41 32.65 -7.74
CA VAL A 287 11.49 31.69 -6.63
C VAL A 287 12.90 31.45 -6.11
N ASN A 288 13.92 31.62 -6.99
CA ASN A 288 15.34 31.46 -6.65
C ASN A 288 16.06 32.77 -6.30
N SER A 289 15.35 33.90 -6.21
CA SER A 289 15.95 35.14 -5.77
C SER A 289 16.56 35.01 -4.37
N GLU A 290 17.65 35.73 -4.10
CA GLU A 290 18.35 35.71 -2.79
C GLU A 290 17.42 36.05 -1.63
N LYS A 291 16.45 36.91 -1.86
CA LYS A 291 15.36 37.26 -0.93
C LYS A 291 14.66 36.03 -0.29
N PHE A 292 14.56 34.92 -1.03
CA PHE A 292 13.91 33.69 -0.62
C PHE A 292 14.92 32.58 -0.29
N ASN A 293 16.19 32.87 -0.05
CA ASN A 293 17.23 31.87 0.26
C ASN A 293 17.75 31.93 1.69
N GLY A 294 17.14 32.71 2.58
CA GLY A 294 17.49 32.80 3.99
C GLY A 294 17.14 31.50 4.75
N LYS A 295 17.57 31.37 5.99
CA LYS A 295 17.34 30.22 6.88
C LYS A 295 15.89 30.16 7.41
N HIS A 296 14.92 30.27 6.49
CA HIS A 296 13.48 30.26 6.78
C HIS A 296 12.72 29.39 5.78
N THR A 297 11.58 28.90 6.18
CA THR A 297 10.60 28.32 5.24
C THR A 297 9.81 29.44 4.60
N TYR A 298 9.76 29.45 3.27
CA TYR A 298 9.02 30.40 2.47
C TYR A 298 7.84 29.71 1.80
N ASP A 299 6.73 30.42 1.67
CA ASP A 299 5.51 29.99 1.02
C ASP A 299 5.11 31.06 0.00
N LEU A 300 5.16 30.70 -1.26
CA LEU A 300 5.02 31.61 -2.38
C LEU A 300 3.78 31.24 -3.18
N LEU A 301 2.87 32.18 -3.38
CA LEU A 301 1.77 32.04 -4.32
C LEU A 301 2.28 32.43 -5.71
N VAL A 302 2.12 31.53 -6.67
CA VAL A 302 2.61 31.74 -8.04
C VAL A 302 1.52 31.52 -9.07
N GLU A 303 1.66 32.22 -10.20
CA GLU A 303 0.88 32.00 -11.41
C GLU A 303 1.68 31.14 -12.39
N VAL A 304 1.03 30.11 -12.89
CA VAL A 304 1.59 29.15 -13.84
C VAL A 304 0.81 29.23 -15.13
N GLN A 305 1.53 29.44 -16.23
CA GLN A 305 0.94 29.33 -17.58
C GLN A 305 1.34 27.99 -18.19
N ASP A 306 0.37 27.21 -18.53
CA ASP A 306 0.58 26.05 -19.39
C ASP A 306 0.51 26.48 -20.85
N LYS A 307 1.66 26.46 -21.52
CA LYS A 307 1.76 26.86 -22.92
C LYS A 307 1.07 25.89 -23.88
N THR A 308 0.81 24.67 -23.43
CA THR A 308 0.23 23.60 -24.26
C THR A 308 -1.29 23.76 -24.34
N SER A 309 -1.95 24.00 -23.23
CA SER A 309 -3.40 24.23 -23.16
C SER A 309 -3.79 25.71 -23.26
N GLY A 310 -2.83 26.64 -23.09
CA GLY A 310 -3.10 28.07 -22.96
C GLY A 310 -3.74 28.48 -21.63
N THR A 311 -3.94 27.54 -20.71
CA THR A 311 -4.56 27.79 -19.41
C THR A 311 -3.59 28.42 -18.42
N SER A 312 -4.11 29.28 -17.54
CA SER A 312 -3.37 29.87 -16.43
C SER A 312 -4.03 29.43 -15.12
N PHE A 313 -3.23 28.97 -14.17
CA PHE A 313 -3.69 28.58 -12.85
C PHE A 313 -2.73 29.07 -11.76
N ARG A 314 -3.21 29.06 -10.53
CA ARG A 314 -2.42 29.42 -9.35
C ARG A 314 -2.05 28.18 -8.55
N MET A 315 -0.83 28.19 -8.00
CA MET A 315 -0.38 27.17 -7.05
C MET A 315 0.57 27.78 -6.03
N ARG A 316 0.88 27.04 -4.99
CA ARG A 316 1.89 27.40 -4.00
C ARG A 316 3.21 26.72 -4.32
N VAL A 317 4.30 27.47 -4.15
CA VAL A 317 5.68 26.95 -4.13
C VAL A 317 6.21 27.11 -2.72
N ILE A 318 6.37 26.00 -2.01
CA ILE A 318 6.90 25.99 -0.64
C ILE A 318 8.38 25.69 -0.70
N LYS A 319 9.22 26.62 -0.23
CA LYS A 319 10.65 26.39 0.01
C LYS A 319 10.84 26.04 1.48
N TYR A 320 10.79 24.75 1.77
CA TYR A 320 10.90 24.25 3.14
C TYR A 320 12.36 24.17 3.58
N TYR A 321 12.73 24.92 4.62
CA TYR A 321 14.08 24.95 5.15
C TYR A 321 14.42 23.68 5.94
N CYS A 322 15.50 23.01 5.55
CA CYS A 322 15.99 21.78 6.17
C CYS A 322 17.45 21.97 6.63
N PRO A 323 17.70 22.39 7.89
CA PRO A 323 19.06 22.69 8.37
C PRO A 323 19.97 21.44 8.44
N GLU A 324 19.40 20.25 8.54
CA GLU A 324 20.12 18.97 8.75
C GLU A 324 20.45 18.23 7.44
N ARG A 325 20.47 18.92 6.31
CA ARG A 325 20.84 18.29 5.02
C ARG A 325 22.35 18.04 4.93
N LYS A 326 22.72 17.07 4.11
CA LYS A 326 24.12 16.74 3.86
C LYS A 326 24.87 17.93 3.26
N PRO A 327 26.16 18.10 3.56
CA PRO A 327 26.98 19.13 2.92
C PRO A 327 26.88 19.05 1.39
N GLY A 328 26.66 20.19 0.73
CA GLY A 328 26.49 20.28 -0.72
C GLY A 328 25.05 20.11 -1.23
N GLU A 329 24.10 19.70 -0.38
CA GLU A 329 22.68 19.70 -0.75
C GLU A 329 22.06 21.08 -0.51
N PRO A 330 21.10 21.53 -1.37
CA PRO A 330 20.38 22.79 -1.14
C PRO A 330 19.71 22.81 0.23
N ALA A 331 19.81 23.91 0.96
CA ALA A 331 19.20 24.04 2.29
C ALA A 331 17.67 23.99 2.28
N HIS A 332 17.05 24.13 1.10
CA HIS A 332 15.60 24.08 0.93
C HIS A 332 15.17 22.90 0.08
N VAL A 333 14.05 22.29 0.47
CA VAL A 333 13.27 21.38 -0.37
C VAL A 333 12.08 22.15 -0.92
N LEU A 334 11.83 22.03 -2.22
CA LEU A 334 10.68 22.67 -2.86
C LEU A 334 9.52 21.69 -2.93
N PHE A 335 8.31 22.21 -2.65
CA PHE A 335 7.05 21.50 -2.88
C PHE A 335 6.12 22.39 -3.70
N TYR A 336 5.40 21.77 -4.64
CA TYR A 336 4.35 22.41 -5.44
C TYR A 336 3.02 21.84 -4.99
N THR A 337 2.03 22.71 -4.75
CA THR A 337 0.70 22.28 -4.30
C THR A 337 -0.39 23.29 -4.68
N ASN A 338 -1.60 22.80 -4.94
CA ASN A 338 -2.81 23.62 -5.06
C ASN A 338 -3.63 23.69 -3.76
N ILE A 339 -3.16 23.09 -2.66
CA ILE A 339 -3.86 23.15 -1.37
C ILE A 339 -3.72 24.56 -0.80
N PRO A 340 -4.85 25.25 -0.42
CA PRO A 340 -4.79 26.58 0.16
C PRO A 340 -4.01 26.65 1.46
N SER A 341 -3.29 27.76 1.67
CA SER A 341 -2.47 27.96 2.89
C SER A 341 -3.32 28.12 4.15
N ALA A 342 -4.56 28.56 4.01
CA ALA A 342 -5.52 28.59 5.10
C ALA A 342 -5.97 27.20 5.56
N SER A 343 -5.88 26.19 4.67
CA SER A 343 -6.22 24.81 4.95
C SER A 343 -5.05 24.02 5.53
N LEU A 344 -3.87 24.10 4.89
CA LEU A 344 -2.63 23.48 5.36
C LEU A 344 -1.45 24.44 5.20
N ASP A 345 -0.75 24.76 6.29
CA ASP A 345 0.43 25.60 6.24
C ASP A 345 1.65 24.88 5.62
N ALA A 346 2.72 25.62 5.37
CA ALA A 346 3.91 25.11 4.68
C ALA A 346 4.57 23.93 5.40
N GLU A 347 4.51 23.86 6.74
CA GLU A 347 5.03 22.70 7.47
C GLU A 347 4.14 21.48 7.32
N GLN A 348 2.84 21.67 7.42
CA GLN A 348 1.86 20.57 7.25
C GLN A 348 1.98 19.95 5.86
N ILE A 349 2.15 20.75 4.80
CA ILE A 349 2.42 20.26 3.44
C ILE A 349 3.73 19.45 3.38
N ALA A 350 4.83 19.99 3.93
CA ALA A 350 6.12 19.30 3.92
C ALA A 350 6.07 17.96 4.70
N GLN A 351 5.36 17.91 5.82
CA GLN A 351 5.20 16.69 6.60
C GLN A 351 4.26 15.70 5.91
N LEU A 352 3.16 16.18 5.31
CA LEU A 352 2.22 15.33 4.58
C LEU A 352 2.89 14.66 3.37
N TYR A 353 3.76 15.35 2.66
CA TYR A 353 4.56 14.77 1.58
C TYR A 353 5.37 13.54 2.01
N ARG A 354 5.76 13.41 3.27
CA ARG A 354 6.51 12.25 3.77
C ARG A 354 5.72 10.94 3.69
N VAL A 355 4.40 11.01 3.59
CA VAL A 355 3.54 9.84 3.33
C VAL A 355 3.93 9.15 2.01
N ARG A 356 4.50 9.88 1.04
CA ARG A 356 4.99 9.34 -0.23
C ARG A 356 5.93 8.13 -0.05
N TRP A 357 6.69 8.09 1.05
CA TRP A 357 7.58 6.96 1.33
C TRP A 357 6.86 5.60 1.42
N GLN A 358 5.54 5.58 1.61
CA GLN A 358 4.78 4.33 1.72
C GLN A 358 4.79 3.53 0.41
N VAL A 359 4.89 4.19 -0.76
CA VAL A 359 4.98 3.49 -2.05
C VAL A 359 6.31 2.75 -2.20
N GLU A 360 7.42 3.32 -1.71
CA GLU A 360 8.74 2.67 -1.72
C GLU A 360 8.73 1.40 -0.86
N LEU A 361 8.04 1.45 0.30
CA LEU A 361 7.85 0.28 1.16
C LEU A 361 6.97 -0.78 0.48
N SER A 362 5.92 -0.36 -0.23
CA SER A 362 5.05 -1.25 -0.98
C SER A 362 5.79 -1.92 -2.13
N PHE A 363 6.62 -1.19 -2.89
CA PHE A 363 7.49 -1.78 -3.90
C PHE A 363 8.46 -2.80 -3.30
N LYS A 364 9.03 -2.52 -2.13
CA LYS A 364 9.88 -3.47 -1.43
C LYS A 364 9.13 -4.75 -1.09
N ILE A 365 7.90 -4.64 -0.59
CA ILE A 365 7.07 -5.81 -0.27
C ILE A 365 6.76 -6.62 -1.53
N ILE A 366 6.36 -5.98 -2.63
CA ILE A 366 6.04 -6.66 -3.89
C ILE A 366 7.28 -7.34 -4.46
N LYS A 367 8.40 -6.66 -4.48
CA LYS A 367 9.64 -7.18 -5.05
C LYS A 367 10.25 -8.31 -4.22
N GLU A 368 10.44 -8.08 -2.93
CA GLU A 368 11.21 -8.97 -2.06
C GLU A 368 10.32 -10.04 -1.40
N PHE A 369 9.13 -9.63 -0.93
CA PHE A 369 8.27 -10.48 -0.10
C PHE A 369 7.05 -11.07 -0.83
N SER A 370 6.80 -10.66 -2.07
CA SER A 370 5.81 -11.26 -2.96
C SER A 370 6.43 -11.89 -4.21
N GLY A 371 7.73 -12.14 -4.19
CA GLY A 371 8.46 -12.97 -5.12
C GLY A 371 8.63 -12.41 -6.55
N PHE A 372 8.18 -11.19 -6.83
CA PHE A 372 8.15 -10.66 -8.19
C PHE A 372 9.53 -10.60 -8.88
N ILE A 373 10.58 -10.24 -8.14
CA ILE A 373 11.96 -10.16 -8.71
C ILE A 373 12.49 -11.53 -9.14
N LYS A 374 11.93 -12.61 -8.62
CA LYS A 374 12.47 -13.96 -8.78
C LYS A 374 12.08 -14.62 -10.09
N VAL A 375 11.11 -14.06 -10.82
CA VAL A 375 10.60 -14.67 -12.04
C VAL A 375 11.37 -14.16 -13.25
N ASN A 376 12.03 -15.09 -13.95
CA ASN A 376 12.76 -14.82 -15.19
C ASN A 376 11.98 -15.35 -16.38
N THR A 377 11.43 -14.46 -17.20
CA THR A 377 10.75 -14.78 -18.47
C THR A 377 10.86 -13.61 -19.44
N ASP A 378 11.11 -13.87 -20.70
CA ASP A 378 11.21 -12.83 -21.74
C ASP A 378 9.81 -12.43 -22.31
N ARG A 379 8.78 -13.19 -21.96
CA ARG A 379 7.41 -12.95 -22.45
C ARG A 379 6.73 -11.86 -21.66
N MET A 380 6.46 -10.71 -22.29
CA MET A 380 5.89 -9.54 -21.63
C MET A 380 4.52 -9.81 -21.00
N HIS A 381 3.62 -10.53 -21.68
CA HIS A 381 2.31 -10.88 -21.13
C HIS A 381 2.42 -11.73 -19.86
N LEU A 382 3.37 -12.68 -19.83
CA LEU A 382 3.59 -13.51 -18.65
C LEU A 382 4.18 -12.69 -17.50
N ARG A 383 5.08 -11.73 -17.78
CA ARG A 383 5.59 -10.80 -16.75
C ARG A 383 4.48 -9.96 -16.14
N LYS A 384 3.59 -9.42 -16.98
CA LYS A 384 2.43 -8.67 -16.49
C LYS A 384 1.51 -9.54 -15.65
N ALA A 385 1.26 -10.78 -16.08
CA ALA A 385 0.49 -11.75 -15.31
C ALA A 385 1.13 -12.05 -13.94
N LEU A 386 2.45 -12.25 -13.91
CA LEU A 386 3.19 -12.51 -12.67
C LEU A 386 3.25 -11.30 -11.74
N LEU A 387 3.32 -10.07 -12.27
CA LEU A 387 3.16 -8.86 -11.45
C LEU A 387 1.79 -8.82 -10.79
N LYS A 388 0.73 -9.09 -11.56
CA LYS A 388 -0.64 -9.13 -11.03
C LYS A 388 -0.79 -10.22 -9.95
N ALA A 389 -0.20 -11.40 -10.17
CA ALA A 389 -0.16 -12.46 -9.16
C ALA A 389 0.60 -12.02 -7.89
N ALA A 390 1.73 -11.32 -8.03
CA ALA A 390 2.46 -10.76 -6.90
C ALA A 390 1.66 -9.67 -6.16
N VAL A 391 0.85 -8.88 -6.88
CA VAL A 391 -0.08 -7.92 -6.27
C VAL A 391 -1.18 -8.64 -5.51
N ILE A 392 -1.73 -9.76 -5.99
CA ILE A 392 -2.69 -10.58 -5.21
C ILE A 392 -2.07 -11.00 -3.86
N VAL A 393 -0.82 -11.51 -3.91
CA VAL A 393 -0.08 -11.89 -2.68
C VAL A 393 0.11 -10.68 -1.77
N TYR A 394 0.50 -9.52 -2.33
CA TYR A 394 0.66 -8.27 -1.59
C TYR A 394 -0.65 -7.84 -0.93
N SER A 395 -1.73 -7.73 -1.70
CA SER A 395 -3.06 -7.31 -1.21
C SER A 395 -3.57 -8.24 -0.10
N THR A 396 -3.37 -9.56 -0.26
CA THR A 396 -3.73 -10.54 0.75
C THR A 396 -2.94 -10.34 2.05
N LYS A 397 -1.62 -10.11 1.96
CA LYS A 397 -0.78 -9.81 3.12
C LYS A 397 -1.20 -8.49 3.80
N GLN A 398 -1.56 -7.47 3.02
CA GLN A 398 -2.09 -6.22 3.56
C GLN A 398 -3.43 -6.44 4.27
N TYR A 399 -4.32 -7.25 3.70
CA TYR A 399 -5.61 -7.57 4.31
C TYR A 399 -5.46 -8.27 5.66
N ILE A 400 -4.54 -9.24 5.76
CA ILE A 400 -4.17 -9.87 7.04
C ILE A 400 -3.64 -8.81 8.01
N GLY A 401 -2.80 -7.91 7.53
CA GLY A 401 -2.26 -6.82 8.33
C GLY A 401 -3.33 -5.88 8.89
N LYS A 402 -4.29 -5.47 8.07
CA LYS A 402 -5.41 -4.61 8.46
C LYS A 402 -6.30 -5.29 9.52
N PHE A 403 -6.52 -6.59 9.38
CA PHE A 403 -7.22 -7.39 10.39
C PHE A 403 -6.46 -7.37 11.73
N LEU A 404 -5.15 -7.64 11.70
CA LEU A 404 -4.33 -7.61 12.92
C LEU A 404 -4.23 -6.20 13.52
N ASP A 405 -4.26 -5.15 12.70
CA ASP A 405 -4.27 -3.74 13.14
C ASP A 405 -5.55 -3.43 13.90
N SER A 406 -6.71 -3.80 13.37
CA SER A 406 -8.00 -3.62 14.05
C SER A 406 -8.06 -4.33 15.39
N GLU A 407 -7.52 -5.56 15.47
CA GLU A 407 -7.48 -6.35 16.71
C GLU A 407 -6.39 -5.89 17.70
N SER A 408 -5.47 -5.02 17.29
CA SER A 408 -4.37 -4.49 18.10
C SER A 408 -4.48 -2.99 18.38
N GLU A 409 -5.64 -2.40 18.18
CA GLU A 409 -5.91 -0.96 18.40
C GLU A 409 -4.99 -0.04 17.58
N GLY A 410 -4.77 -0.34 16.31
CA GLY A 410 -4.09 0.57 15.37
C GLY A 410 -2.57 0.68 15.51
N ARG A 411 -1.86 -0.37 15.96
CA ARG A 411 -0.43 -0.32 16.28
C ARG A 411 0.50 -1.02 15.31
N ILE A 412 0.00 -1.45 14.16
CA ILE A 412 0.76 -2.27 13.22
C ILE A 412 1.21 -1.46 12.00
N SER A 413 2.50 -1.51 11.70
CA SER A 413 3.04 -0.94 10.47
C SER A 413 2.85 -1.92 9.30
N HIS A 414 2.35 -1.44 8.16
CA HIS A 414 2.09 -2.28 6.99
C HIS A 414 3.33 -3.00 6.45
N MET A 415 4.53 -2.42 6.59
CA MET A 415 5.78 -3.03 6.15
C MET A 415 6.13 -4.30 6.93
N LYS A 416 5.94 -4.29 8.25
CA LYS A 416 6.16 -5.50 9.07
C LYS A 416 5.21 -6.62 8.67
N ASN A 417 3.98 -6.29 8.32
CA ASN A 417 2.99 -7.28 7.91
C ASN A 417 3.37 -7.99 6.61
N GLY A 418 3.91 -7.26 5.62
CA GLY A 418 4.37 -7.84 4.38
C GLY A 418 5.47 -8.89 4.57
N ALA A 419 6.42 -8.64 5.50
CA ALA A 419 7.53 -9.54 5.78
C ALA A 419 7.13 -10.74 6.66
N TYR A 420 6.27 -10.51 7.68
CA TYR A 420 5.98 -11.53 8.71
C TYR A 420 4.76 -12.41 8.42
N ASN A 421 4.01 -12.14 7.38
CA ASN A 421 2.77 -12.88 7.07
C ASN A 421 2.98 -14.05 6.09
N GLY A 422 4.22 -14.41 5.74
CA GLY A 422 4.50 -15.50 4.81
C GLY A 422 3.94 -16.84 5.26
N ASP A 423 4.17 -17.25 6.51
CA ASP A 423 3.66 -18.51 7.05
C ASP A 423 2.14 -18.49 7.18
N THR A 424 1.59 -17.38 7.70
CA THR A 424 0.13 -17.18 7.75
C THR A 424 -0.50 -17.25 6.37
N PHE A 425 0.15 -16.67 5.37
CA PHE A 425 -0.33 -16.72 4.01
C PHE A 425 -0.33 -18.14 3.45
N ARG A 426 0.71 -18.95 3.70
CA ARG A 426 0.75 -20.37 3.30
C ARG A 426 -0.37 -21.19 3.93
N GLU A 427 -0.59 -21.04 5.23
CA GLU A 427 -1.68 -21.75 5.93
C GLU A 427 -3.05 -21.35 5.38
N ILE A 428 -3.26 -20.07 5.03
CA ILE A 428 -4.48 -19.61 4.37
C ILE A 428 -4.64 -20.21 2.98
N ILE A 429 -3.58 -20.31 2.18
CA ILE A 429 -3.61 -20.99 0.88
C ILE A 429 -3.98 -22.47 1.06
N GLU A 430 -3.39 -23.15 2.00
CA GLU A 430 -3.74 -24.55 2.30
C GLU A 430 -5.21 -24.68 2.70
N LEU A 431 -5.72 -23.74 3.49
CA LEU A 431 -7.13 -23.70 3.86
C LEU A 431 -8.03 -23.49 2.63
N CYS A 432 -7.68 -22.56 1.72
CA CYS A 432 -8.40 -22.35 0.46
C CYS A 432 -8.43 -23.63 -0.40
N ILE A 433 -7.33 -24.37 -0.44
CA ILE A 433 -7.21 -25.64 -1.15
C ILE A 433 -8.14 -26.70 -0.53
N HIS A 434 -8.18 -26.79 0.79
CA HIS A 434 -9.10 -27.71 1.48
C HIS A 434 -10.57 -27.31 1.28
N ALA A 435 -10.86 -26.01 1.30
CA ALA A 435 -12.19 -25.45 1.07
C ALA A 435 -12.68 -25.63 -0.36
N GLY A 436 -11.77 -25.66 -1.34
CA GLY A 436 -12.10 -25.82 -2.76
C GLY A 436 -12.79 -27.16 -3.11
N LYS A 437 -12.83 -28.12 -2.19
CA LYS A 437 -13.57 -29.39 -2.33
C LYS A 437 -14.99 -29.38 -1.75
N ALA A 438 -15.37 -28.30 -1.06
CA ALA A 438 -16.68 -28.19 -0.43
C ALA A 438 -17.15 -26.73 -0.47
N ASN A 439 -18.46 -26.52 -0.62
CA ASN A 439 -19.07 -25.20 -0.52
C ASN A 439 -18.75 -24.59 0.86
N ILE A 440 -18.28 -23.34 0.91
CA ILE A 440 -17.84 -22.67 2.14
C ILE A 440 -18.92 -22.69 3.22
N THR A 441 -20.19 -22.52 2.84
CA THR A 441 -21.32 -22.63 3.75
C THR A 441 -21.37 -24.03 4.39
N ASN A 442 -21.12 -25.09 3.62
CA ASN A 442 -21.04 -26.44 4.13
C ASN A 442 -19.79 -26.69 5.01
N ILE A 443 -18.69 -25.98 4.76
CA ILE A 443 -17.47 -26.07 5.57
C ILE A 443 -17.70 -25.50 6.96
N LEU A 444 -18.33 -24.34 7.04
CA LEU A 444 -18.62 -23.66 8.31
C LEU A 444 -19.73 -24.36 9.10
N THR A 445 -20.70 -24.97 8.43
CA THR A 445 -21.88 -25.60 9.06
C THR A 445 -21.74 -27.10 9.29
N THR A 446 -21.10 -27.85 8.39
CA THR A 446 -21.00 -29.32 8.46
C THR A 446 -19.70 -29.84 9.05
N GLY A 447 -18.77 -28.97 9.40
CA GLY A 447 -17.62 -29.29 10.23
C GLY A 447 -16.73 -30.42 9.71
N LYS A 448 -16.28 -30.34 8.44
CA LYS A 448 -15.20 -31.24 8.01
C LYS A 448 -14.01 -31.05 8.93
N ARG A 449 -13.71 -32.01 9.75
CA ARG A 449 -12.75 -31.99 10.87
C ARG A 449 -11.43 -31.31 10.51
N ARG A 450 -10.81 -31.67 9.38
CA ARG A 450 -9.51 -31.05 8.95
C ARG A 450 -9.57 -29.55 8.67
N ILE A 451 -10.66 -29.04 8.09
CA ILE A 451 -10.82 -27.61 7.78
C ILE A 451 -11.05 -26.84 9.07
N LYS A 452 -11.85 -27.39 9.99
CA LYS A 452 -12.06 -26.79 11.31
C LYS A 452 -10.75 -26.72 12.11
N GLU A 453 -9.96 -27.79 12.13
CA GLU A 453 -8.66 -27.85 12.80
C GLU A 453 -7.67 -26.84 12.17
N SER A 454 -7.63 -26.70 10.83
CA SER A 454 -6.81 -25.70 10.15
C SER A 454 -7.25 -24.26 10.46
N MET A 455 -8.56 -24.00 10.50
CA MET A 455 -9.08 -22.68 10.89
C MET A 455 -8.74 -22.34 12.35
N GLU A 456 -8.86 -23.29 13.26
CA GLU A 456 -8.51 -23.09 14.67
C GLU A 456 -7.00 -22.85 14.85
N SER A 457 -6.15 -23.53 14.09
CA SER A 457 -4.71 -23.30 14.06
C SER A 457 -4.38 -21.86 13.57
N ILE A 458 -4.99 -21.42 12.48
CA ILE A 458 -4.81 -20.07 11.97
C ILE A 458 -5.30 -19.02 12.97
N VAL A 459 -6.47 -19.22 13.59
CA VAL A 459 -7.00 -18.34 14.64
C VAL A 459 -6.01 -18.25 15.80
N ALA A 460 -5.48 -19.36 16.28
CA ALA A 460 -4.52 -19.39 17.39
C ALA A 460 -3.21 -18.66 17.01
N MET A 461 -2.72 -18.87 15.79
CA MET A 461 -1.53 -18.20 15.28
C MET A 461 -1.72 -16.68 15.15
N LEU A 462 -2.83 -16.23 14.55
CA LEU A 462 -3.15 -14.80 14.39
C LEU A 462 -3.34 -14.14 15.76
N TYR A 463 -4.01 -14.81 16.70
CA TYR A 463 -4.16 -14.33 18.07
C TYR A 463 -2.81 -14.18 18.78
N GLY A 464 -1.91 -15.15 18.62
CA GLY A 464 -0.55 -15.08 19.14
C GLY A 464 0.29 -13.96 18.51
N LYS A 465 0.10 -13.70 17.20
CA LYS A 465 0.75 -12.55 16.50
C LYS A 465 0.19 -11.23 17.01
N SER A 466 -1.14 -11.07 17.10
CA SER A 466 -1.79 -9.87 17.63
C SER A 466 -1.27 -9.53 19.05
N LYS A 467 -1.22 -10.51 19.96
CA LYS A 467 -0.68 -10.31 21.31
C LYS A 467 0.80 -9.90 21.33
N ARG A 468 1.64 -10.49 20.47
CA ARG A 468 3.07 -10.12 20.38
C ARG A 468 3.26 -8.70 19.87
N LEU A 469 2.44 -8.28 18.91
CA LEU A 469 2.48 -6.91 18.36
C LEU A 469 2.04 -5.88 19.40
N CYS A 470 1.03 -6.19 20.21
CA CYS A 470 0.60 -5.32 21.33
C CYS A 470 1.67 -5.14 22.41
N LYS A 471 2.51 -6.16 22.67
CA LYS A 471 3.59 -6.08 23.68
C LYS A 471 4.80 -5.24 23.23
N SER A 472 5.02 -5.08 21.94
CA SER A 472 6.20 -4.40 21.39
C SER A 472 6.09 -2.87 21.29
N LYS A 473 5.17 -2.27 22.01
CA LYS A 473 4.77 -0.85 21.96
C LYS A 473 5.89 0.19 22.00
N VAL A 474 6.92 -0.02 22.81
CA VAL A 474 7.85 1.06 23.20
C VAL A 474 9.09 1.15 22.30
N SER A 475 9.58 0.04 21.76
CA SER A 475 10.85 0.05 21.01
C SER A 475 10.72 0.45 19.54
N TYR A 476 9.50 0.48 19.00
CA TYR A 476 9.27 0.66 17.56
C TYR A 476 9.01 2.10 17.15
N ILE A 477 8.30 2.86 17.95
CA ILE A 477 8.03 4.29 17.75
C ILE A 477 9.36 5.08 17.68
N ASN A 478 10.37 4.67 18.44
CA ASN A 478 11.66 5.34 18.49
C ASN A 478 12.62 5.03 17.32
N ARG A 479 12.34 4.02 16.48
CA ARG A 479 13.26 3.60 15.40
C ARG A 479 12.99 4.24 14.03
N ILE A 480 11.81 4.81 13.81
CA ILE A 480 11.45 5.47 12.53
C ILE A 480 11.36 6.97 12.79
N LYS A 481 12.49 7.58 13.14
CA LYS A 481 12.58 9.05 13.20
C LYS A 481 12.07 9.67 11.89
N GLY A 482 10.95 10.33 11.97
CA GLY A 482 10.48 11.30 10.98
C GLY A 482 9.67 10.76 9.80
N LYS A 483 9.24 9.48 9.77
CA LYS A 483 8.40 8.92 8.70
C LYS A 483 7.14 8.22 9.24
N ASP A 484 6.82 8.45 10.49
CA ASP A 484 5.70 7.82 11.17
C ASP A 484 4.41 8.57 10.84
N VAL A 485 3.43 7.84 10.31
CA VAL A 485 2.10 8.38 9.97
C VAL A 485 1.42 8.99 11.20
N SER A 486 1.64 8.48 12.40
CA SER A 486 1.09 9.03 13.63
C SER A 486 1.59 10.44 13.93
N ILE A 487 2.88 10.72 13.69
CA ILE A 487 3.45 12.06 13.85
C ILE A 487 2.87 13.02 12.79
N ILE A 488 2.74 12.55 11.56
CA ILE A 488 2.13 13.33 10.47
C ILE A 488 0.68 13.67 10.84
N LEU A 489 -0.10 12.70 11.32
CA LEU A 489 -1.48 12.89 11.77
C LEU A 489 -1.57 13.98 12.85
N GLU A 490 -0.72 13.93 13.87
CA GLU A 490 -0.70 14.94 14.92
C GLU A 490 -0.38 16.34 14.41
N ILE A 491 0.50 16.44 13.42
CA ILE A 491 0.82 17.72 12.77
C ILE A 491 -0.36 18.21 11.91
N ILE A 492 -1.00 17.31 11.17
CA ILE A 492 -2.15 17.66 10.33
C ILE A 492 -3.36 18.10 11.19
N LYS A 493 -3.57 17.52 12.37
CA LYS A 493 -4.63 17.93 13.29
C LYS A 493 -4.44 19.34 13.88
N ARG A 494 -3.23 19.88 13.89
CA ARG A 494 -2.97 21.23 14.37
C ARG A 494 -3.66 22.27 13.49
N LYS A 495 -4.09 23.37 14.12
CA LYS A 495 -4.60 24.53 13.37
C LYS A 495 -3.48 25.12 12.51
N PRO A 496 -3.71 25.39 11.21
CA PRO A 496 -2.67 26.03 10.37
C PRO A 496 -2.37 27.42 10.89
N LEU A 497 -1.15 27.90 10.61
CA LEU A 497 -0.80 29.27 10.92
C LEU A 497 -1.60 30.24 10.02
N VAL A 498 -1.93 31.41 10.55
CA VAL A 498 -2.60 32.46 9.78
C VAL A 498 -1.79 32.76 8.51
N SER A 499 -2.47 32.74 7.37
CA SER A 499 -1.87 33.00 6.07
C SER A 499 -2.11 34.44 5.63
N TYR A 500 -1.11 35.03 4.99
CA TYR A 500 -1.18 36.31 4.30
C TYR A 500 -1.32 36.12 2.78
N LEU A 501 -1.32 34.87 2.29
CA LEU A 501 -1.51 34.60 0.86
C LEU A 501 -3.01 34.64 0.52
N ASN A 502 -3.33 35.33 -0.57
CA ASN A 502 -4.70 35.33 -1.10
C ASN A 502 -4.87 34.15 -2.07
N ASP A 503 -4.89 32.94 -1.53
CA ASP A 503 -4.91 31.70 -2.27
C ASP A 503 -6.27 30.98 -2.27
N LYS A 504 -7.34 31.67 -1.81
CA LYS A 504 -8.71 31.10 -1.80
C LYS A 504 -9.21 30.67 -3.19
N LEU A 505 -8.68 31.30 -4.26
CA LEU A 505 -9.05 31.02 -5.64
C LEU A 505 -8.28 29.82 -6.26
N MET A 506 -7.55 29.03 -5.46
CA MET A 506 -6.87 27.81 -5.94
C MET A 506 -7.79 26.59 -5.99
N LEU A 507 -8.91 26.65 -5.30
CA LEU A 507 -9.91 25.58 -5.36
C LEU A 507 -10.81 25.80 -6.58
N PRO A 508 -11.09 24.77 -7.39
CA PRO A 508 -12.11 24.84 -8.40
C PRO A 508 -13.46 25.00 -7.69
N ASN A 509 -14.12 26.12 -7.91
CA ASN A 509 -15.51 26.42 -7.49
C ASN A 509 -15.86 25.97 -6.06
N ALA A 510 -15.44 26.78 -5.05
CA ALA A 510 -16.05 26.73 -3.73
C ALA A 510 -17.33 27.56 -3.72
#